data_8bb8cc185cb7915fea7230999b2848ce
#
_entry.id   8bb8cc185cb7915fea7230999b2848ce
#
_cell.length_a   1.000
_cell.length_b   1.000
_cell.length_c   1.000
_cell.angle_alpha   90.00
_cell.angle_beta   90.00
_cell.angle_gamma   90.00
#
_symmetry.space_group_name_H-M   'P 1'
#
loop_
_entity.id
_entity.type
_entity.pdbx_description
1 polymer ?
#
loop_
_entity_poly.entity_id
_entity_poly.type
_entity_poly.pdbx_seq_one_letter_code
_entity_poly.pdbx_strand_id
1 'polypeptide(L)'
;PHHSIDMSKSITDTLGRPLRDLRISVTDRCNFRCRYCMPREKFADDFEFLRREMLLSFEEINRCVAALLPLGVEKVRITGGEPLVRNSLERLVAQVAGVEGMQDLTLTTNGYLLGQKAQALKDAGLQRITVSLDSLDDDVFGQMNGRGYGVKRVLDAIEKAQQVGLHPIKVNTVVQKGVNDHTVVDLA
;
A
#
# COMPACT_ATOMS: atom_id res chain seq x y z
N PRO A 1 26.29 -10.33 -30.34
CA PRO A 1 26.19 -11.42 -29.37
C PRO A 1 25.03 -11.10 -28.41
N HIS A 2 23.90 -11.77 -28.64
CA HIS A 2 22.77 -11.74 -27.72
C HIS A 2 23.20 -12.57 -26.49
N HIS A 3 23.50 -11.94 -25.37
CA HIS A 3 23.57 -12.64 -24.11
C HIS A 3 22.15 -13.09 -23.74
N SER A 4 21.85 -14.35 -24.01
CA SER A 4 20.71 -15.03 -23.40
C SER A 4 20.94 -15.05 -21.90
N ILE A 5 20.14 -14.29 -21.15
CA ILE A 5 20.13 -14.38 -19.69
C ILE A 5 19.61 -15.78 -19.36
N ASP A 6 20.46 -16.57 -18.73
CA ASP A 6 20.07 -17.90 -18.20
C ASP A 6 19.06 -17.67 -17.06
N MET A 7 17.77 -17.82 -17.38
CA MET A 7 16.63 -17.62 -16.48
C MET A 7 16.54 -18.67 -15.37
N SER A 8 17.44 -19.66 -15.34
CA SER A 8 17.49 -20.70 -14.31
C SER A 8 18.14 -20.25 -12.99
N LYS A 9 18.88 -19.13 -13.01
CA LYS A 9 19.51 -18.58 -11.81
C LYS A 9 18.66 -17.45 -11.23
N SER A 10 18.08 -17.68 -10.05
CA SER A 10 17.43 -16.61 -9.30
C SER A 10 18.42 -15.47 -9.05
N ILE A 11 18.01 -14.23 -9.37
CA ILE A 11 18.81 -13.03 -9.07
C ILE A 11 18.88 -12.87 -7.55
N THR A 12 20.09 -12.84 -7.02
CA THR A 12 20.35 -12.66 -5.59
C THR A 12 21.24 -11.44 -5.36
N ASP A 13 21.10 -10.84 -4.19
CA ASP A 13 22.02 -9.79 -3.73
C ASP A 13 23.36 -10.40 -3.23
N THR A 14 24.26 -9.54 -2.75
CA THR A 14 25.57 -9.95 -2.21
C THR A 14 25.48 -10.85 -0.96
N LEU A 15 24.31 -10.93 -0.31
CA LEU A 15 24.05 -11.80 0.84
C LEU A 15 23.29 -13.08 0.45
N GLY A 16 23.11 -13.34 -0.84
CA GLY A 16 22.39 -14.51 -1.35
C GLY A 16 20.87 -14.42 -1.24
N ARG A 17 20.29 -13.25 -0.95
CA ARG A 17 18.83 -13.06 -0.84
C ARG A 17 18.22 -12.90 -2.22
N PRO A 18 17.20 -13.68 -2.58
CA PRO A 18 16.54 -13.57 -3.88
C PRO A 18 15.66 -12.33 -3.98
N LEU A 19 15.46 -11.82 -5.21
CA LEU A 19 14.52 -10.76 -5.52
C LEU A 19 13.09 -11.34 -5.52
N ARG A 20 12.31 -11.11 -4.46
CA ARG A 20 10.96 -11.65 -4.31
C ARG A 20 9.86 -10.60 -4.17
N ASP A 21 10.15 -9.51 -3.48
CA ASP A 21 9.17 -8.47 -3.15
C ASP A 21 9.47 -7.18 -3.92
N LEU A 22 8.47 -6.68 -4.65
CA LEU A 22 8.48 -5.37 -5.28
C LEU A 22 7.50 -4.42 -4.59
N ARG A 23 7.99 -3.28 -4.11
CA ARG A 23 7.13 -2.19 -3.58
C ARG A 23 7.09 -1.05 -4.57
N ILE A 24 5.88 -0.61 -4.91
CA ILE A 24 5.65 0.49 -5.85
C ILE A 24 4.91 1.60 -5.13
N SER A 25 5.58 2.75 -4.95
CA SER A 25 4.94 3.98 -4.50
C SER A 25 4.27 4.66 -5.70
N VAL A 26 2.93 4.72 -5.67
CA VAL A 26 2.16 5.26 -6.80
C VAL A 26 1.85 6.74 -6.66
N THR A 27 2.09 7.33 -5.50
CA THR A 27 1.88 8.76 -5.22
C THR A 27 2.62 9.17 -3.94
N ASP A 28 3.05 10.40 -3.88
CA ASP A 28 3.58 11.05 -2.67
C ASP A 28 2.48 11.69 -1.80
N ARG A 29 1.25 11.83 -2.33
CA ARG A 29 0.12 12.44 -1.62
C ARG A 29 -0.49 11.48 -0.61
N CYS A 30 -0.91 12.04 0.54
CA CYS A 30 -1.65 11.31 1.57
C CYS A 30 -2.76 12.20 2.14
N ASN A 31 -3.88 11.60 2.52
CA ASN A 31 -4.98 12.27 3.21
C ASN A 31 -4.75 12.37 4.74
N PHE A 32 -3.76 11.63 5.29
CA PHE A 32 -3.31 11.75 6.68
C PHE A 32 -2.09 12.66 6.81
N ARG A 33 -1.78 13.06 8.04
CA ARG A 33 -0.58 13.83 8.43
C ARG A 33 0.04 13.21 9.68
N CYS A 34 0.26 11.89 9.63
CA CYS A 34 0.85 11.15 10.75
C CYS A 34 2.20 11.78 11.14
N ARG A 35 2.36 12.08 12.44
CA ARG A 35 3.53 12.81 12.96
C ARG A 35 4.85 12.12 12.68
N TYR A 36 4.84 10.78 12.63
CA TYR A 36 6.03 9.96 12.36
C TYR A 36 6.34 9.81 10.86
N CYS A 37 5.43 10.18 9.97
CA CYS A 37 5.56 9.97 8.51
C CYS A 37 5.54 11.29 7.72
N MET A 38 4.47 12.08 7.89
CA MET A 38 4.24 13.34 7.17
C MET A 38 3.83 14.45 8.16
N PRO A 39 4.72 14.85 9.09
CA PRO A 39 4.40 15.86 10.09
C PRO A 39 4.02 17.18 9.44
N ARG A 40 3.04 17.87 10.02
CA ARG A 40 2.48 19.14 9.48
C ARG A 40 3.53 20.24 9.32
N GLU A 41 4.56 20.22 10.14
CA GLU A 41 5.65 21.18 10.12
C GLU A 41 6.46 21.12 8.80
N LYS A 42 6.50 19.94 8.17
CA LYS A 42 7.18 19.69 6.90
C LYS A 42 6.24 19.60 5.71
N PHE A 43 5.01 19.13 5.96
CA PHE A 43 3.98 18.88 4.93
C PHE A 43 2.74 19.74 5.24
N ALA A 44 2.95 21.06 5.29
CA ALA A 44 1.90 22.03 5.49
C ALA A 44 0.85 21.99 4.34
N ASP A 45 -0.23 22.72 4.48
CA ASP A 45 -1.30 22.70 3.48
C ASP A 45 -0.88 23.31 2.13
N ASP A 46 0.19 24.11 2.11
CA ASP A 46 0.85 24.70 0.94
C ASP A 46 2.01 23.85 0.40
N PHE A 47 2.29 22.67 0.98
CA PHE A 47 3.36 21.79 0.49
C PHE A 47 3.09 21.34 -0.94
N GLU A 48 4.05 21.59 -1.83
CA GLU A 48 3.97 21.18 -3.23
C GLU A 48 4.32 19.70 -3.42
N PHE A 49 3.30 18.86 -3.53
CA PHE A 49 3.45 17.47 -3.96
C PHE A 49 3.76 17.37 -5.45
N LEU A 50 4.34 16.25 -5.87
CA LEU A 50 4.65 16.00 -7.27
C LEU A 50 3.42 16.22 -8.15
N ARG A 51 3.64 16.88 -9.30
CA ARG A 51 2.62 16.99 -10.34
C ARG A 51 2.41 15.62 -10.99
N ARG A 52 1.23 15.41 -11.53
CA ARG A 52 0.84 14.12 -12.13
C ARG A 52 1.82 13.64 -13.20
N GLU A 53 2.37 14.57 -13.97
CA GLU A 53 3.31 14.29 -15.06
C GLU A 53 4.67 13.78 -14.57
N MET A 54 4.98 13.99 -13.29
CA MET A 54 6.21 13.52 -12.64
C MET A 54 6.04 12.14 -12.00
N LEU A 55 4.81 11.63 -11.93
CA LEU A 55 4.53 10.28 -11.45
C LEU A 55 4.56 9.31 -12.64
N LEU A 56 5.05 8.09 -12.41
CA LEU A 56 4.92 7.03 -13.41
C LEU A 56 3.44 6.83 -13.80
N SER A 57 3.16 6.70 -15.07
CA SER A 57 1.86 6.27 -15.58
C SER A 57 1.56 4.82 -15.18
N PHE A 58 0.32 4.41 -15.28
CA PHE A 58 -0.05 3.02 -14.97
C PHE A 58 0.60 2.04 -15.97
N GLU A 59 0.74 2.46 -17.23
CA GLU A 59 1.39 1.69 -18.28
C GLU A 59 2.89 1.53 -18.01
N GLU A 60 3.57 2.56 -17.50
CA GLU A 60 4.98 2.48 -17.10
C GLU A 60 5.17 1.56 -15.90
N ILE A 61 4.32 1.68 -14.88
CA ILE A 61 4.33 0.78 -13.72
C ILE A 61 4.12 -0.66 -14.18
N ASN A 62 3.14 -0.90 -15.05
CA ASN A 62 2.85 -2.24 -15.58
C ASN A 62 4.05 -2.83 -16.34
N ARG A 63 4.73 -2.02 -17.17
CA ARG A 63 5.97 -2.45 -17.84
C ARG A 63 7.09 -2.81 -16.87
N CYS A 64 7.26 -2.01 -15.79
CA CYS A 64 8.23 -2.33 -14.74
C CYS A 64 7.91 -3.67 -14.06
N VAL A 65 6.65 -3.92 -13.72
CA VAL A 65 6.23 -5.20 -13.14
C VAL A 65 6.49 -6.35 -14.08
N ALA A 66 6.06 -6.23 -15.36
CA ALA A 66 6.26 -7.26 -16.37
C ALA A 66 7.75 -7.60 -16.61
N ALA A 67 8.63 -6.60 -16.49
CA ALA A 67 10.08 -6.81 -16.63
C ALA A 67 10.71 -7.48 -15.40
N LEU A 68 10.13 -7.29 -14.20
CA LEU A 68 10.71 -7.78 -12.93
C LEU A 68 10.18 -9.17 -12.51
N LEU A 69 8.96 -9.54 -12.90
CA LEU A 69 8.40 -10.87 -12.60
C LEU A 69 9.29 -12.02 -13.11
N PRO A 70 9.79 -12.02 -14.36
CA PRO A 70 10.68 -13.08 -14.85
C PRO A 70 12.02 -13.15 -14.09
N LEU A 71 12.39 -12.08 -13.35
CA LEU A 71 13.62 -12.03 -12.56
C LEU A 71 13.47 -12.60 -11.14
N GLY A 72 12.26 -13.13 -10.80
CA GLY A 72 12.01 -13.81 -9.52
C GLY A 72 11.11 -13.04 -8.56
N VAL A 73 10.52 -11.91 -8.96
CA VAL A 73 9.50 -11.22 -8.16
C VAL A 73 8.25 -12.08 -8.09
N GLU A 74 7.84 -12.43 -6.89
CA GLU A 74 6.65 -13.24 -6.60
C GLU A 74 5.49 -12.37 -6.08
N LYS A 75 5.84 -11.21 -5.50
CA LYS A 75 4.90 -10.34 -4.79
C LYS A 75 5.07 -8.89 -5.20
N VAL A 76 3.98 -8.26 -5.55
CA VAL A 76 3.90 -6.83 -5.81
C VAL A 76 3.03 -6.15 -4.75
N ARG A 77 3.60 -5.13 -4.10
CA ARG A 77 2.91 -4.32 -3.12
C ARG A 77 2.73 -2.90 -3.62
N ILE A 78 1.49 -2.50 -3.86
CA ILE A 78 1.13 -1.12 -4.17
C ILE A 78 1.07 -0.33 -2.86
N THR A 79 1.76 0.81 -2.84
CA THR A 79 1.83 1.73 -1.71
C THR A 79 1.99 3.17 -2.22
N GLY A 80 2.36 4.10 -1.35
CA GLY A 80 2.58 5.51 -1.71
C GLY A 80 2.67 6.36 -0.46
N GLY A 81 2.21 7.62 -0.53
CA GLY A 81 1.66 8.27 0.63
C GLY A 81 0.41 7.49 1.03
N GLU A 82 -0.75 7.79 0.42
CA GLU A 82 -1.92 6.90 0.47
C GLU A 82 -2.31 6.52 -0.97
N PRO A 83 -2.16 5.26 -1.38
CA PRO A 83 -2.40 4.86 -2.77
C PRO A 83 -3.85 5.09 -3.22
N LEU A 84 -4.82 5.00 -2.31
CA LEU A 84 -6.24 5.17 -2.64
C LEU A 84 -6.64 6.61 -2.96
N VAL A 85 -5.75 7.61 -2.73
CA VAL A 85 -5.98 8.99 -3.22
C VAL A 85 -5.62 9.13 -4.70
N ARG A 86 -4.88 8.19 -5.29
CA ARG A 86 -4.64 8.18 -6.73
C ARG A 86 -5.91 7.74 -7.46
N ASN A 87 -6.37 8.59 -8.38
CA ASN A 87 -7.58 8.32 -9.14
C ASN A 87 -7.45 7.05 -9.98
N SER A 88 -8.54 6.28 -10.05
CA SER A 88 -8.67 5.07 -10.89
C SER A 88 -7.60 4.02 -10.59
N LEU A 89 -7.20 3.87 -9.30
CA LEU A 89 -6.17 2.90 -8.89
C LEU A 89 -6.57 1.46 -9.27
N GLU A 90 -7.86 1.14 -9.29
CA GLU A 90 -8.40 -0.15 -9.74
C GLU A 90 -7.98 -0.51 -11.18
N ARG A 91 -7.75 0.48 -12.05
CA ARG A 91 -7.20 0.24 -13.39
C ARG A 91 -5.76 -0.26 -13.34
N LEU A 92 -4.93 0.33 -12.48
CA LEU A 92 -3.56 -0.16 -12.27
C LEU A 92 -3.58 -1.57 -11.69
N VAL A 93 -4.44 -1.83 -10.69
CA VAL A 93 -4.60 -3.16 -10.10
C VAL A 93 -4.95 -4.18 -11.18
N ALA A 94 -5.92 -3.87 -12.05
CA ALA A 94 -6.31 -4.77 -13.16
C ALA A 94 -5.16 -5.03 -14.15
N GLN A 95 -4.40 -3.99 -14.51
CA GLN A 95 -3.25 -4.14 -15.40
C GLN A 95 -2.17 -5.05 -14.79
N VAL A 96 -1.83 -4.81 -13.51
CA VAL A 96 -0.79 -5.59 -12.81
C VAL A 96 -1.26 -7.03 -12.54
N ALA A 97 -2.53 -7.21 -12.17
CA ALA A 97 -3.10 -8.55 -11.96
C ALA A 97 -3.10 -9.39 -13.24
N GLY A 98 -3.24 -8.74 -14.40
CA GLY A 98 -3.19 -9.39 -15.72
C GLY A 98 -1.79 -9.71 -16.25
N VAL A 99 -0.72 -9.32 -15.55
CA VAL A 99 0.64 -9.67 -15.99
C VAL A 99 0.90 -11.15 -15.78
N GLU A 100 1.39 -11.81 -16.82
CA GLU A 100 1.74 -13.24 -16.76
C GLU A 100 2.77 -13.51 -15.65
N GLY A 101 2.49 -14.49 -14.81
CA GLY A 101 3.33 -14.85 -13.67
C GLY A 101 3.06 -14.06 -12.38
N MET A 102 2.07 -13.15 -12.35
CA MET A 102 1.67 -12.45 -11.11
C MET A 102 1.07 -13.43 -10.11
N GLN A 103 1.69 -13.55 -8.94
CA GLN A 103 1.28 -14.50 -7.90
C GLN A 103 0.59 -13.82 -6.72
N ASP A 104 1.17 -12.74 -6.19
CA ASP A 104 0.73 -12.08 -4.97
C ASP A 104 0.68 -10.56 -5.14
N LEU A 105 -0.53 -10.04 -5.42
CA LEU A 105 -0.78 -8.61 -5.53
C LEU A 105 -1.47 -8.09 -4.27
N THR A 106 -0.79 -7.16 -3.59
CA THR A 106 -1.27 -6.58 -2.33
C THR A 106 -1.22 -5.05 -2.34
N LEU A 107 -2.05 -4.45 -1.52
CA LEU A 107 -2.12 -3.00 -1.30
C LEU A 107 -1.86 -2.69 0.18
N THR A 108 -1.09 -1.63 0.46
CA THR A 108 -0.98 -1.06 1.81
C THR A 108 -1.70 0.28 1.84
N THR A 109 -2.63 0.45 2.76
CA THR A 109 -3.49 1.66 2.87
C THR A 109 -3.72 2.05 4.33
N ASN A 110 -4.01 3.31 4.59
CA ASN A 110 -4.52 3.77 5.88
C ASN A 110 -6.01 3.43 6.12
N GLY A 111 -6.67 2.81 5.16
CA GLY A 111 -8.04 2.31 5.27
C GLY A 111 -9.14 3.35 5.10
N TYR A 112 -8.86 4.64 5.19
CA TYR A 112 -9.89 5.70 5.22
C TYR A 112 -10.77 5.75 3.97
N LEU A 113 -10.22 5.45 2.80
CA LEU A 113 -10.94 5.40 1.51
C LEU A 113 -11.30 3.97 1.07
N LEU A 114 -10.84 2.97 1.81
CA LEU A 114 -10.94 1.57 1.41
C LEU A 114 -12.39 1.10 1.27
N GLY A 115 -13.27 1.46 2.20
CA GLY A 115 -14.67 1.00 2.20
C GLY A 115 -15.42 1.33 0.91
N GLN A 116 -15.10 2.46 0.29
CA GLN A 116 -15.70 2.88 -0.98
C GLN A 116 -15.10 2.18 -2.21
N LYS A 117 -13.88 1.65 -2.09
CA LYS A 117 -13.10 1.11 -3.21
C LYS A 117 -12.89 -0.41 -3.13
N ALA A 118 -13.22 -1.03 -2.01
CA ALA A 118 -12.91 -2.44 -1.74
C ALA A 118 -13.45 -3.39 -2.83
N GLN A 119 -14.71 -3.21 -3.25
CA GLN A 119 -15.31 -4.05 -4.28
C GLN A 119 -14.59 -3.87 -5.63
N ALA A 120 -14.39 -2.64 -6.08
CA ALA A 120 -13.72 -2.35 -7.35
C ALA A 120 -12.27 -2.88 -7.38
N LEU A 121 -11.55 -2.79 -6.25
CA LEU A 121 -10.20 -3.34 -6.11
C LEU A 121 -10.21 -4.88 -6.19
N LYS A 122 -11.19 -5.52 -5.54
CA LYS A 122 -11.36 -6.99 -5.62
C LYS A 122 -11.67 -7.44 -7.03
N ASP A 123 -12.62 -6.79 -7.68
CA ASP A 123 -13.02 -7.09 -9.07
C ASP A 123 -11.86 -6.88 -10.06
N ALA A 124 -10.96 -5.93 -9.76
CA ALA A 124 -9.75 -5.68 -10.52
C ALA A 124 -8.63 -6.72 -10.30
N GLY A 125 -8.81 -7.68 -9.37
CA GLY A 125 -7.85 -8.75 -9.11
C GLY A 125 -6.93 -8.53 -7.91
N LEU A 126 -7.21 -7.53 -7.05
CA LEU A 126 -6.49 -7.42 -5.78
C LEU A 126 -6.80 -8.63 -4.90
N GLN A 127 -5.75 -9.24 -4.35
CA GLN A 127 -5.91 -10.48 -3.58
C GLN A 127 -6.07 -10.20 -2.09
N ARG A 128 -5.22 -9.34 -1.54
CA ARG A 128 -5.18 -9.05 -0.11
C ARG A 128 -4.71 -7.62 0.19
N ILE A 129 -4.93 -7.18 1.43
CA ILE A 129 -4.56 -5.84 1.86
C ILE A 129 -3.79 -5.84 3.18
N THR A 130 -3.03 -4.78 3.37
CA THR A 130 -2.47 -4.39 4.67
C THR A 130 -3.07 -3.04 5.03
N VAL A 131 -3.69 -2.94 6.20
CA VAL A 131 -4.26 -1.69 6.72
C VAL A 131 -3.35 -1.16 7.82
N SER A 132 -2.96 0.11 7.73
CA SER A 132 -2.24 0.81 8.79
C SER A 132 -3.25 1.33 9.80
N LEU A 133 -3.20 0.81 11.04
CA LEU A 133 -4.12 1.15 12.12
C LEU A 133 -3.34 1.20 13.43
N ASP A 134 -3.21 2.40 14.00
CA ASP A 134 -2.30 2.64 15.11
C ASP A 134 -2.98 2.54 16.50
N SER A 135 -4.32 2.60 16.57
CA SER A 135 -5.10 2.42 17.78
C SER A 135 -6.58 2.15 17.46
N LEU A 136 -7.29 1.49 18.39
CA LEU A 136 -8.75 1.40 18.40
C LEU A 136 -9.40 2.56 19.17
N ASP A 137 -8.63 3.28 19.99
CA ASP A 137 -9.08 4.48 20.68
C ASP A 137 -9.16 5.66 19.71
N ASP A 138 -10.31 6.33 19.63
CA ASP A 138 -10.56 7.42 18.67
C ASP A 138 -9.64 8.63 18.89
N ASP A 139 -9.39 9.02 20.14
CA ASP A 139 -8.56 10.17 20.46
C ASP A 139 -7.10 9.91 20.12
N VAL A 140 -6.59 8.73 20.50
CA VAL A 140 -5.23 8.28 20.18
C VAL A 140 -5.06 8.15 18.67
N PHE A 141 -5.99 7.48 17.98
CA PHE A 141 -5.94 7.33 16.52
C PHE A 141 -6.01 8.68 15.81
N GLY A 142 -6.91 9.57 16.26
CA GLY A 142 -7.06 10.94 15.73
C GLY A 142 -5.79 11.77 15.88
N GLN A 143 -5.13 11.66 17.04
CA GLN A 143 -3.85 12.32 17.31
C GLN A 143 -2.74 11.77 16.39
N MET A 144 -2.65 10.46 16.23
CA MET A 144 -1.61 9.82 15.42
C MET A 144 -1.78 10.08 13.92
N ASN A 145 -3.01 10.08 13.41
CA ASN A 145 -3.26 10.37 11.98
C ASN A 145 -3.10 11.87 11.63
N GLY A 146 -2.99 12.75 12.62
CA GLY A 146 -2.74 14.19 12.47
C GLY A 146 -3.86 14.97 11.77
N ARG A 147 -5.04 14.36 11.62
CA ARG A 147 -6.25 14.97 11.01
C ARG A 147 -7.47 14.92 11.96
N GLY A 148 -7.35 14.24 13.10
CA GLY A 148 -8.47 14.05 14.03
C GLY A 148 -9.56 13.12 13.48
N TYR A 149 -9.23 12.25 12.53
CA TYR A 149 -10.21 11.28 12.00
C TYR A 149 -10.43 10.15 13.00
N GLY A 150 -11.69 9.78 13.24
CA GLY A 150 -12.05 8.65 14.08
C GLY A 150 -11.76 7.30 13.43
N VAL A 151 -11.57 6.27 14.27
CA VAL A 151 -11.19 4.92 13.86
C VAL A 151 -12.32 4.15 13.19
N LYS A 152 -13.58 4.46 13.55
CA LYS A 152 -14.77 3.72 13.06
C LYS A 152 -14.78 3.51 11.55
N ARG A 153 -14.44 4.56 10.79
CA ARG A 153 -14.42 4.47 9.31
C ARG A 153 -13.42 3.46 8.78
N VAL A 154 -12.30 3.28 9.46
CA VAL A 154 -11.28 2.29 9.09
C VAL A 154 -11.75 0.88 9.45
N LEU A 155 -12.38 0.71 10.62
CA LEU A 155 -12.96 -0.57 11.03
C LEU A 155 -14.07 -1.03 10.08
N ASP A 156 -15.03 -0.14 9.76
CA ASP A 156 -16.09 -0.41 8.77
C ASP A 156 -15.48 -0.80 7.40
N ALA A 157 -14.36 -0.18 7.02
CA ALA A 157 -13.66 -0.48 5.78
C ALA A 157 -12.94 -1.84 5.79
N ILE A 158 -12.39 -2.26 6.93
CA ILE A 158 -11.82 -3.59 7.13
C ILE A 158 -12.92 -4.65 7.00
N GLU A 159 -14.05 -4.45 7.68
CA GLU A 159 -15.20 -5.37 7.57
C GLU A 159 -15.68 -5.47 6.11
N LYS A 160 -15.82 -4.34 5.42
CA LYS A 160 -16.19 -4.34 3.99
C LYS A 160 -15.18 -5.09 3.13
N ALA A 161 -13.89 -4.93 3.39
CA ALA A 161 -12.84 -5.64 2.67
C ALA A 161 -12.92 -7.16 2.88
N GLN A 162 -13.26 -7.61 4.12
CA GLN A 162 -13.52 -9.02 4.42
C GLN A 162 -14.72 -9.54 3.64
N GLN A 163 -15.85 -8.80 3.66
CA GLN A 163 -17.09 -9.17 2.96
C GLN A 163 -16.90 -9.37 1.46
N VAL A 164 -16.06 -8.56 0.81
CA VAL A 164 -15.77 -8.70 -0.62
C VAL A 164 -14.68 -9.73 -0.93
N GLY A 165 -14.11 -10.40 0.09
CA GLY A 165 -13.13 -11.48 -0.10
C GLY A 165 -11.69 -11.01 -0.32
N LEU A 166 -11.29 -9.87 0.22
CA LEU A 166 -9.88 -9.46 0.29
C LEU A 166 -9.22 -10.13 1.50
N HIS A 167 -8.63 -11.31 1.32
CA HIS A 167 -8.01 -12.11 2.37
C HIS A 167 -6.59 -12.56 2.05
N PRO A 168 -5.73 -12.71 3.06
CA PRO A 168 -5.87 -12.24 4.44
C PRO A 168 -5.72 -10.71 4.54
N ILE A 169 -6.35 -10.12 5.56
CA ILE A 169 -6.12 -8.73 5.93
C ILE A 169 -5.03 -8.70 7.00
N LYS A 170 -3.98 -7.93 6.75
CA LYS A 170 -2.95 -7.65 7.75
C LYS A 170 -3.15 -6.25 8.31
N VAL A 171 -3.05 -6.11 9.63
CA VAL A 171 -2.98 -4.82 10.31
C VAL A 171 -1.52 -4.52 10.66
N ASN A 172 -1.04 -3.34 10.28
CA ASN A 172 0.25 -2.82 10.70
C ASN A 172 0.05 -1.65 11.65
N THR A 173 0.78 -1.65 12.76
CA THR A 173 0.71 -0.61 13.78
C THR A 173 2.11 -0.04 14.02
N VAL A 174 2.23 1.28 14.02
CA VAL A 174 3.41 1.98 14.52
C VAL A 174 3.20 2.23 16.00
N VAL A 175 4.04 1.63 16.85
CA VAL A 175 3.96 1.81 18.30
C VAL A 175 4.93 2.91 18.74
N GLN A 176 4.38 3.93 19.39
CA GLN A 176 5.13 5.05 19.97
C GLN A 176 4.96 5.06 21.49
N LYS A 177 6.08 4.94 22.22
CA LYS A 177 6.08 4.96 23.68
C LYS A 177 5.46 6.26 24.21
N GLY A 178 4.52 6.13 25.14
CA GLY A 178 3.80 7.25 25.75
C GLY A 178 2.76 7.89 24.85
N VAL A 179 2.46 7.31 23.67
CA VAL A 179 1.42 7.81 22.75
C VAL A 179 0.32 6.76 22.55
N ASN A 180 0.64 5.59 22.00
CA ASN A 180 -0.34 4.52 21.75
C ASN A 180 0.09 3.15 22.30
N ASP A 181 1.23 3.05 22.98
CA ASP A 181 1.74 1.79 23.54
C ASP A 181 0.77 1.15 24.56
N HIS A 182 -0.04 1.96 25.25
CA HIS A 182 -1.07 1.50 26.19
C HIS A 182 -2.31 0.92 25.49
N THR A 183 -2.50 1.11 24.19
CA THR A 183 -3.67 0.63 23.41
C THR A 183 -3.36 -0.58 22.51
N VAL A 184 -2.10 -1.06 22.50
CA VAL A 184 -1.66 -2.12 21.58
C VAL A 184 -2.31 -3.46 21.88
N VAL A 185 -2.59 -3.74 23.16
CA VAL A 185 -3.21 -5.01 23.57
C VAL A 185 -4.63 -5.15 23.00
N ASP A 186 -5.37 -4.05 22.91
CA ASP A 186 -6.73 -4.04 22.37
C ASP A 186 -6.76 -4.26 20.83
N LEU A 187 -5.62 -4.01 20.16
CA LEU A 187 -5.46 -4.26 18.72
C LEU A 187 -5.16 -5.74 18.40
N ALA A 188 -4.62 -6.50 19.36
CA ALA A 188 -4.15 -7.87 19.16
C ALA A 188 -5.25 -8.89 19.35
#